data_acba2bc2cf680485e20d55d14a5ff449
#
_entry.id   acba2bc2cf680485e20d55d14a5ff449
#
_cell.length_a   1.000
_cell.length_b   1.000
_cell.length_c   1.000
_cell.angle_alpha   90.00
_cell.angle_beta   90.00
_cell.angle_gamma   90.00
#
_symmetry.space_group_name_H-M   'P 1'
#
loop_
_entity.id
_entity.type
_entity.pdbx_description
1 polymer ?
#
loop_
_entity_poly.entity_id
_entity_poly.type
_entity_poly.pdbx_seq_one_letter_code
_entity_poly.pdbx_strand_id
1 'polypeptide(L)'
;LGGGALGVFFISGIVGFGVGDYGLFRAFPILGSRLTMVMTQCLAAPFAAAFEWLWLDNGLSFGQVLAGTAILVGVALALAPSETSQVDKKHWKAGIMWGLMSAFGQGFGAVLSRKAGSMVAEDVTVNGLSAAYQRVLGGLTVMAILLLIRKIKTRNGGSIQTEVPLTPASLKWIVVLIVFNALCGPTLGVGAYQWALNVDDLPAGIVLSVVALSPLVIIPFAMKFEGERPTIRSIIGSVIAVAGVIVMTNQVSQ
;
A
#
# COMPACT_ATOMS: atom_id res chain seq x y z
N LEU A 1 14.72 4.25 21.48
CA LEU A 1 13.56 4.99 20.98
C LEU A 1 12.69 5.39 22.18
N GLY A 2 12.42 6.70 22.35
CA GLY A 2 11.53 7.20 23.38
C GLY A 2 10.11 6.63 23.19
N GLY A 3 9.36 6.39 24.31
CA GLY A 3 8.04 5.74 24.24
C GLY A 3 7.03 6.43 23.32
N GLY A 4 7.14 7.74 23.10
CA GLY A 4 6.29 8.50 22.19
C GLY A 4 6.49 8.10 20.72
N ALA A 5 7.73 8.01 20.25
CA ALA A 5 8.04 7.62 18.87
C ALA A 5 7.58 6.18 18.56
N LEU A 6 7.78 5.25 19.50
CA LEU A 6 7.29 3.86 19.36
C LEU A 6 5.77 3.81 19.21
N GLY A 7 5.04 4.59 20.01
CA GLY A 7 3.58 4.69 19.93
C GLY A 7 3.11 5.19 18.56
N VAL A 8 3.78 6.20 18.01
CA VAL A 8 3.42 6.75 16.69
C VAL A 8 3.77 5.77 15.56
N PHE A 9 4.89 5.02 15.61
CA PHE A 9 5.17 3.93 14.68
C PHE A 9 4.10 2.84 14.75
N PHE A 10 3.68 2.46 15.95
CA PHE A 10 2.62 1.48 16.14
C PHE A 10 1.28 1.95 15.52
N ILE A 11 0.88 3.20 15.76
CA ILE A 11 -0.33 3.80 15.16
C ILE A 11 -0.19 3.87 13.63
N SER A 12 0.99 4.24 13.11
CA SER A 12 1.29 4.19 11.67
C SER A 12 1.04 2.79 11.10
N GLY A 13 1.40 1.75 11.84
CA GLY A 13 1.13 0.36 11.48
C GLY A 13 -0.35 -0.01 11.52
N ILE A 14 -1.10 0.47 12.52
CA ILE A 14 -2.56 0.29 12.58
C ILE A 14 -3.22 0.86 11.32
N VAL A 15 -2.83 2.06 10.92
CA VAL A 15 -3.42 2.75 9.77
C VAL A 15 -2.93 2.15 8.46
N GLY A 16 -1.61 2.02 8.27
CA GLY A 16 -1.02 1.54 7.02
C GLY A 16 -1.27 0.05 6.80
N PHE A 17 -0.77 -0.80 7.70
CA PHE A 17 -0.86 -2.25 7.57
C PHE A 17 -2.19 -2.82 8.08
N GLY A 18 -2.81 -2.20 9.09
CA GLY A 18 -4.12 -2.64 9.56
C GLY A 18 -5.23 -2.27 8.58
N VAL A 19 -5.54 -0.99 8.48
CA VAL A 19 -6.64 -0.49 7.65
C VAL A 19 -6.28 -0.53 6.16
N GLY A 20 -5.06 -0.10 5.80
CA GLY A 20 -4.59 -0.05 4.42
C GLY A 20 -4.54 -1.43 3.76
N ASP A 21 -3.90 -2.42 4.40
CA ASP A 21 -3.80 -3.77 3.84
C ASP A 21 -5.14 -4.52 3.87
N TYR A 22 -6.00 -4.24 4.86
CA TYR A 22 -7.36 -4.77 4.82
C TYR A 22 -8.10 -4.32 3.55
N GLY A 23 -7.99 -3.03 3.18
CA GLY A 23 -8.51 -2.52 1.92
C GLY A 23 -7.85 -3.16 0.71
N LEU A 24 -6.53 -3.31 0.74
CA LEU A 24 -5.73 -3.94 -0.31
C LEU A 24 -6.24 -5.37 -0.62
N PHE A 25 -6.31 -6.21 0.41
CA PHE A 25 -6.75 -7.60 0.25
C PHE A 25 -8.22 -7.74 -0.14
N ARG A 26 -9.05 -6.76 0.17
CA ARG A 26 -10.45 -6.69 -0.29
C ARG A 26 -10.55 -6.21 -1.74
N ALA A 27 -9.65 -5.37 -2.20
CA ALA A 27 -9.63 -4.87 -3.58
C ALA A 27 -9.10 -5.91 -4.57
N PHE A 28 -8.10 -6.72 -4.20
CA PHE A 28 -7.47 -7.71 -5.09
C PHE A 28 -8.45 -8.64 -5.82
N PRO A 29 -9.38 -9.33 -5.16
CA PRO A 29 -10.29 -10.25 -5.86
C PRO A 29 -11.29 -9.54 -6.77
N ILE A 30 -11.48 -8.22 -6.60
CA ILE A 30 -12.45 -7.44 -7.37
C ILE A 30 -11.79 -6.75 -8.57
N LEU A 31 -10.65 -6.12 -8.34
CA LEU A 31 -9.95 -5.31 -9.35
C LEU A 31 -8.81 -6.05 -10.06
N GLY A 32 -8.37 -7.19 -9.50
CA GLY A 32 -7.12 -7.84 -9.89
C GLY A 32 -5.88 -7.17 -9.29
N SER A 33 -4.73 -7.83 -9.37
CA SER A 33 -3.50 -7.37 -8.70
C SER A 33 -3.00 -6.05 -9.29
N ARG A 34 -2.98 -5.91 -10.61
CA ARG A 34 -2.45 -4.74 -11.31
C ARG A 34 -3.18 -3.45 -10.95
N LEU A 35 -4.51 -3.43 -11.12
CA LEU A 35 -5.30 -2.21 -10.85
C LEU A 35 -5.28 -1.83 -9.37
N THR A 36 -5.33 -2.83 -8.49
CA THR A 36 -5.21 -2.61 -7.05
C THR A 36 -3.88 -1.98 -6.69
N MET A 37 -2.76 -2.47 -7.26
CA MET A 37 -1.44 -1.91 -7.01
C MET A 37 -1.28 -0.50 -7.58
N VAL A 38 -1.79 -0.23 -8.80
CA VAL A 38 -1.80 1.13 -9.36
C VAL A 38 -2.55 2.08 -8.43
N MET A 39 -3.74 1.71 -7.96
CA MET A 39 -4.50 2.54 -7.03
C MET A 39 -3.74 2.77 -5.72
N THR A 40 -3.32 1.69 -5.08
CA THR A 40 -2.73 1.77 -3.74
C THR A 40 -1.41 2.54 -3.76
N GLN A 41 -0.51 2.20 -4.68
CA GLN A 41 0.84 2.79 -4.69
C GLN A 41 0.87 4.20 -5.28
N CYS A 42 0.11 4.45 -6.36
CA CYS A 42 0.14 5.77 -6.98
C CYS A 42 -0.69 6.79 -6.20
N LEU A 43 -1.85 6.43 -5.64
CA LEU A 43 -2.66 7.37 -4.87
C LEU A 43 -2.15 7.60 -3.44
N ALA A 44 -1.28 6.74 -2.92
CA ALA A 44 -0.67 6.97 -1.61
C ALA A 44 0.15 8.27 -1.56
N ALA A 45 0.84 8.63 -2.66
CA ALA A 45 1.66 9.85 -2.72
C ALA A 45 0.83 11.14 -2.61
N PRO A 46 -0.24 11.37 -3.41
CA PRO A 46 -1.09 12.55 -3.25
C PRO A 46 -1.83 12.57 -1.90
N PHE A 47 -2.22 11.40 -1.34
CA PHE A 47 -2.77 11.38 0.01
C PHE A 47 -1.73 11.81 1.05
N ALA A 48 -0.50 11.31 0.97
CA ALA A 48 0.57 11.72 1.88
C ALA A 48 0.83 13.22 1.79
N ALA A 49 0.94 13.77 0.58
CA ALA A 49 1.15 15.19 0.36
C ALA A 49 -0.02 16.05 0.90
N ALA A 50 -1.26 15.61 0.71
CA ALA A 50 -2.43 16.29 1.26
C ALA A 50 -2.41 16.31 2.80
N PHE A 51 -2.00 15.20 3.44
CA PHE A 51 -1.87 15.15 4.90
C PHE A 51 -0.72 16.02 5.41
N GLU A 52 0.41 16.07 4.72
CA GLU A 52 1.52 16.96 5.06
C GLU A 52 1.10 18.41 4.97
N TRP A 53 0.37 18.79 3.93
CA TRP A 53 -0.17 20.13 3.77
C TRP A 53 -1.18 20.49 4.87
N LEU A 54 -2.15 19.61 5.16
CA LEU A 54 -3.22 19.88 6.13
C LEU A 54 -2.75 19.84 7.59
N TRP A 55 -1.72 19.05 7.91
CA TRP A 55 -1.33 18.79 9.29
C TRP A 55 0.02 19.41 9.66
N LEU A 56 0.93 19.55 8.71
CA LEU A 56 2.27 20.09 8.96
C LEU A 56 2.46 21.49 8.35
N ASP A 57 1.39 22.10 7.82
CA ASP A 57 1.41 23.41 7.15
C ASP A 57 2.46 23.51 6.03
N ASN A 58 2.90 22.39 5.48
CA ASN A 58 3.81 22.34 4.36
C ASN A 58 3.03 22.63 3.08
N GLY A 59 3.14 23.84 2.56
CA GLY A 59 2.47 24.26 1.32
C GLY A 59 2.85 23.36 0.14
N LEU A 60 1.86 22.99 -0.67
CA LEU A 60 2.12 22.25 -1.91
C LEU A 60 2.70 23.19 -2.97
N SER A 61 3.83 22.80 -3.56
CA SER A 61 4.37 23.52 -4.72
C SER A 61 3.48 23.31 -5.95
N PHE A 62 3.53 24.24 -6.90
CA PHE A 62 2.78 24.13 -8.16
C PHE A 62 3.11 22.81 -8.89
N GLY A 63 4.37 22.40 -8.88
CA GLY A 63 4.81 21.14 -9.48
C GLY A 63 4.22 19.90 -8.78
N GLN A 64 4.08 19.92 -7.45
CA GLN A 64 3.43 18.84 -6.70
C GLN A 64 1.92 18.74 -7.03
N VAL A 65 1.24 19.87 -7.18
CA VAL A 65 -0.17 19.91 -7.62
C VAL A 65 -0.31 19.34 -9.03
N LEU A 66 0.57 19.72 -9.96
CA LEU A 66 0.56 19.21 -11.33
C LEU A 66 0.84 17.72 -11.37
N ALA A 67 1.85 17.26 -10.64
CA ALA A 67 2.18 15.83 -10.52
C ALA A 67 1.04 15.02 -9.89
N GLY A 68 0.42 15.54 -8.83
CA GLY A 68 -0.77 14.93 -8.21
C GLY A 68 -1.94 14.80 -9.18
N THR A 69 -2.19 15.84 -9.98
CA THR A 69 -3.21 15.81 -11.04
C THR A 69 -2.88 14.74 -12.10
N ALA A 70 -1.62 14.64 -12.53
CA ALA A 70 -1.19 13.62 -13.47
C ALA A 70 -1.39 12.20 -12.90
N ILE A 71 -1.10 11.98 -11.61
CA ILE A 71 -1.38 10.71 -10.93
C ILE A 71 -2.87 10.37 -10.99
N LEU A 72 -3.74 11.32 -10.64
CA LEU A 72 -5.20 11.09 -10.63
C LEU A 72 -5.72 10.77 -12.02
N VAL A 73 -5.27 11.48 -13.05
CA VAL A 73 -5.62 11.22 -14.46
C VAL A 73 -5.10 9.84 -14.89
N GLY A 74 -3.85 9.52 -14.58
CA GLY A 74 -3.25 8.22 -14.90
C GLY A 74 -4.02 7.06 -14.27
N VAL A 75 -4.36 7.16 -12.98
CA VAL A 75 -5.15 6.15 -12.28
C VAL A 75 -6.57 6.06 -12.87
N ALA A 76 -7.22 7.17 -13.17
CA ALA A 76 -8.54 7.17 -13.81
C ALA A 76 -8.52 6.50 -15.19
N LEU A 77 -7.48 6.74 -15.99
CA LEU A 77 -7.27 6.06 -17.27
C LEU A 77 -6.99 4.57 -17.10
N ALA A 78 -6.20 4.19 -16.10
CA ALA A 78 -5.88 2.79 -15.81
C ALA A 78 -7.13 2.00 -15.37
N LEU A 79 -8.00 2.65 -14.60
CA LEU A 79 -9.24 2.07 -14.09
C LEU A 79 -10.41 2.16 -15.07
N ALA A 80 -10.27 2.87 -16.19
CA ALA A 80 -11.38 3.04 -17.12
C ALA A 80 -11.93 1.68 -17.59
N PRO A 81 -13.25 1.47 -17.51
CA PRO A 81 -13.87 0.20 -17.89
C PRO A 81 -13.50 -0.22 -19.30
N SER A 82 -13.23 -1.51 -19.49
CA SER A 82 -12.95 -2.14 -20.77
C SER A 82 -13.82 -3.36 -20.92
N GLU A 83 -14.25 -3.65 -22.14
CA GLU A 83 -15.05 -4.85 -22.46
C GLU A 83 -14.26 -6.14 -22.22
N THR A 84 -12.93 -6.07 -22.32
CA THR A 84 -12.02 -7.20 -22.12
C THR A 84 -11.55 -7.39 -20.68
N SER A 85 -11.98 -6.51 -19.76
CA SER A 85 -11.61 -6.62 -18.34
C SER A 85 -12.32 -7.79 -17.69
N GLN A 86 -11.58 -8.70 -17.08
CA GLN A 86 -12.13 -9.80 -16.26
C GLN A 86 -12.64 -9.33 -14.90
N VAL A 87 -12.67 -8.01 -14.68
CA VAL A 87 -13.11 -7.40 -13.44
C VAL A 87 -14.62 -7.62 -13.25
N ASP A 88 -15.02 -8.01 -12.05
CA ASP A 88 -16.44 -8.13 -11.68
C ASP A 88 -17.13 -6.77 -11.71
N LYS A 89 -17.80 -6.49 -12.84
CA LYS A 89 -18.53 -5.23 -13.07
C LYS A 89 -19.57 -4.93 -11.99
N LYS A 90 -20.13 -5.95 -11.35
CA LYS A 90 -21.15 -5.81 -10.29
C LYS A 90 -20.55 -5.19 -9.02
N HIS A 91 -19.32 -5.55 -8.68
CA HIS A 91 -18.65 -5.12 -7.45
C HIS A 91 -17.56 -4.05 -7.67
N TRP A 92 -17.42 -3.53 -8.90
CA TRP A 92 -16.41 -2.56 -9.29
C TRP A 92 -16.31 -1.37 -8.34
N LYS A 93 -17.44 -0.73 -8.01
CA LYS A 93 -17.46 0.42 -7.10
C LYS A 93 -16.92 0.07 -5.71
N ALA A 94 -17.25 -1.12 -5.22
CA ALA A 94 -16.72 -1.62 -3.95
C ALA A 94 -15.20 -1.84 -4.04
N GLY A 95 -14.70 -2.39 -5.14
CA GLY A 95 -13.27 -2.55 -5.38
C GLY A 95 -12.52 -1.22 -5.36
N ILE A 96 -13.05 -0.20 -6.03
CA ILE A 96 -12.47 1.16 -6.00
C ILE A 96 -12.48 1.72 -4.57
N MET A 97 -13.57 1.57 -3.82
CA MET A 97 -13.67 2.04 -2.45
C MET A 97 -12.60 1.39 -1.56
N TRP A 98 -12.41 0.07 -1.69
CA TRP A 98 -11.36 -0.65 -0.97
C TRP A 98 -9.95 -0.22 -1.39
N GLY A 99 -9.71 0.00 -2.68
CA GLY A 99 -8.44 0.53 -3.18
C GLY A 99 -8.15 1.94 -2.68
N LEU A 100 -9.14 2.83 -2.64
CA LEU A 100 -9.01 4.18 -2.06
C LEU A 100 -8.70 4.10 -0.57
N MET A 101 -9.39 3.23 0.18
CA MET A 101 -9.11 3.03 1.60
C MET A 101 -7.67 2.53 1.82
N SER A 102 -7.20 1.63 0.95
CA SER A 102 -5.81 1.16 0.99
C SER A 102 -4.82 2.29 0.74
N ALA A 103 -5.02 3.07 -0.32
CA ALA A 103 -4.16 4.21 -0.67
C ALA A 103 -4.10 5.27 0.44
N PHE A 104 -5.27 5.58 1.01
CA PHE A 104 -5.38 6.48 2.16
C PHE A 104 -4.59 5.96 3.36
N GLY A 105 -4.78 4.67 3.72
CA GLY A 105 -4.06 4.04 4.83
C GLY A 105 -2.55 4.05 4.61
N GLN A 106 -2.08 3.74 3.41
CA GLN A 106 -0.65 3.77 3.07
C GLN A 106 -0.09 5.21 3.14
N GLY A 107 -0.77 6.18 2.54
CA GLY A 107 -0.33 7.59 2.54
C GLY A 107 -0.29 8.17 3.95
N PHE A 108 -1.37 8.04 4.72
CA PHE A 108 -1.42 8.55 6.09
C PHE A 108 -0.47 7.79 7.02
N GLY A 109 -0.36 6.46 6.87
CA GLY A 109 0.61 5.65 7.60
C GLY A 109 2.06 6.08 7.33
N ALA A 110 2.40 6.47 6.09
CA ALA A 110 3.72 7.00 5.76
C ALA A 110 4.01 8.32 6.48
N VAL A 111 3.05 9.27 6.49
CA VAL A 111 3.20 10.56 7.19
C VAL A 111 3.37 10.37 8.69
N LEU A 112 2.58 9.47 9.31
CA LEU A 112 2.75 9.10 10.72
C LEU A 112 4.12 8.50 11.00
N SER A 113 4.62 7.64 10.11
CA SER A 113 5.95 7.03 10.25
C SER A 113 7.07 8.10 10.19
N ARG A 114 6.95 9.07 9.26
CA ARG A 114 7.88 10.21 9.20
C ARG A 114 7.83 11.05 10.48
N LYS A 115 6.63 11.35 10.98
CA LYS A 115 6.46 12.06 12.24
C LYS A 115 7.08 11.31 13.41
N ALA A 116 6.95 9.97 13.46
CA ALA A 116 7.60 9.16 14.47
C ALA A 116 9.14 9.26 14.39
N GLY A 117 9.70 9.26 13.18
CA GLY A 117 11.13 9.46 12.96
C GLY A 117 11.62 10.81 13.48
N SER A 118 10.89 11.90 13.21
CA SER A 118 11.24 13.24 13.69
C SER A 118 11.10 13.45 15.21
N MET A 119 10.49 12.51 15.93
CA MET A 119 10.39 12.53 17.40
C MET A 119 11.57 11.82 18.10
N VAL A 120 12.45 11.22 17.33
CA VAL A 120 13.66 10.56 17.86
C VAL A 120 14.77 11.61 17.99
N ALA A 121 15.56 11.51 19.07
CA ALA A 121 16.67 12.43 19.30
C ALA A 121 17.71 12.33 18.16
N GLU A 122 18.36 13.43 17.81
CA GLU A 122 19.30 13.53 16.68
C GLU A 122 20.53 12.60 16.81
N ASP A 123 20.87 12.22 18.04
CA ASP A 123 21.96 11.29 18.36
C ASP A 123 21.58 9.80 18.24
N VAL A 124 20.30 9.51 17.96
CA VAL A 124 19.78 8.13 17.87
C VAL A 124 19.35 7.84 16.43
N THR A 125 20.10 6.99 15.76
CA THR A 125 19.68 6.47 14.45
C THR A 125 18.52 5.49 14.59
N VAL A 126 17.42 5.74 13.87
CA VAL A 126 16.30 4.82 13.83
C VAL A 126 16.67 3.61 12.96
N ASN A 127 16.85 2.46 13.59
CA ASN A 127 17.02 1.23 12.82
C ASN A 127 15.73 0.92 12.04
N GLY A 128 15.83 0.87 10.71
CA GLY A 128 14.70 0.66 9.82
C GLY A 128 13.92 -0.63 10.11
N LEU A 129 14.61 -1.70 10.55
CA LEU A 129 13.94 -2.95 10.97
C LEU A 129 13.12 -2.76 12.25
N SER A 130 13.61 -1.96 13.20
CA SER A 130 12.87 -1.66 14.43
C SER A 130 11.59 -0.85 14.13
N ALA A 131 11.67 0.14 13.25
CA ALA A 131 10.51 0.90 12.79
C ALA A 131 9.50 0.00 12.04
N ALA A 132 9.99 -0.84 11.13
CA ALA A 132 9.17 -1.82 10.42
C ALA A 132 8.48 -2.79 11.39
N TYR A 133 9.21 -3.31 12.37
CA TYR A 133 8.66 -4.22 13.40
C TYR A 133 7.51 -3.59 14.19
N GLN A 134 7.67 -2.35 14.66
CA GLN A 134 6.60 -1.66 15.38
C GLN A 134 5.35 -1.44 14.51
N ARG A 135 5.54 -1.10 13.25
CA ARG A 135 4.45 -0.96 12.28
C ARG A 135 3.74 -2.30 12.03
N VAL A 136 4.50 -3.39 11.89
CA VAL A 136 3.93 -4.75 11.74
C VAL A 136 3.11 -5.15 12.97
N LEU A 137 3.59 -4.86 14.19
CA LEU A 137 2.82 -5.10 15.41
C LEU A 137 1.49 -4.33 15.43
N GLY A 138 1.50 -3.06 14.99
CA GLY A 138 0.27 -2.28 14.85
C GLY A 138 -0.72 -2.91 13.88
N GLY A 139 -0.26 -3.32 12.71
CA GLY A 139 -1.08 -4.02 11.71
C GLY A 139 -1.60 -5.37 12.21
N LEU A 140 -0.74 -6.15 12.87
CA LEU A 140 -1.10 -7.44 13.47
C LEU A 140 -2.23 -7.29 14.50
N THR A 141 -2.20 -6.22 15.31
CA THR A 141 -3.25 -5.94 16.30
C THR A 141 -4.61 -5.80 15.63
N VAL A 142 -4.68 -5.02 14.53
CA VAL A 142 -5.94 -4.84 13.77
C VAL A 142 -6.40 -6.18 13.18
N MET A 143 -5.50 -6.93 12.55
CA MET A 143 -5.84 -8.22 11.95
C MET A 143 -6.30 -9.24 13.00
N ALA A 144 -5.66 -9.27 14.17
CA ALA A 144 -6.07 -10.13 15.29
C ALA A 144 -7.48 -9.77 15.78
N ILE A 145 -7.79 -8.47 15.93
CA ILE A 145 -9.13 -8.01 16.31
C ILE A 145 -10.17 -8.43 15.26
N LEU A 146 -9.88 -8.23 13.99
CA LEU A 146 -10.80 -8.63 12.89
C LEU A 146 -11.03 -10.15 12.87
N LEU A 147 -9.99 -10.95 13.10
CA LEU A 147 -10.10 -12.40 13.21
C LEU A 147 -10.94 -12.82 14.42
N LEU A 148 -10.77 -12.16 15.57
CA LEU A 148 -11.57 -12.42 16.76
C LEU A 148 -13.05 -12.09 16.52
N ILE A 149 -13.34 -10.92 15.95
CA ILE A 149 -14.71 -10.52 15.58
C ILE A 149 -15.33 -11.55 14.64
N ARG A 150 -14.59 -11.99 13.62
CA ARG A 150 -15.04 -13.00 12.68
C ARG A 150 -15.34 -14.32 13.39
N LYS A 151 -14.45 -14.79 14.26
CA LYS A 151 -14.62 -16.04 15.03
C LYS A 151 -15.84 -15.99 15.95
N ILE A 152 -16.06 -14.86 16.63
CA ILE A 152 -17.25 -14.66 17.49
C ILE A 152 -18.54 -14.70 16.64
N LYS A 153 -18.54 -13.99 15.51
CA LYS A 153 -19.70 -13.96 14.62
C LYS A 153 -20.04 -15.35 14.06
N THR A 154 -19.02 -16.15 13.71
CA THR A 154 -19.22 -17.53 13.26
C THR A 154 -19.77 -18.43 14.37
N ARG A 155 -19.27 -18.27 15.60
CA ARG A 155 -19.74 -19.04 16.76
C ARG A 155 -21.21 -18.74 17.09
N ASN A 156 -21.68 -17.54 16.79
CA ASN A 156 -23.08 -17.11 17.02
C ASN A 156 -24.02 -17.42 15.85
N GLY A 157 -23.72 -18.41 15.01
CA GLY A 157 -24.61 -18.92 13.95
C GLY A 157 -24.46 -18.22 12.60
N GLY A 158 -23.46 -17.36 12.43
CA GLY A 158 -23.12 -16.80 11.14
C GLY A 158 -22.41 -17.86 10.27
N SER A 159 -23.04 -18.33 9.20
CA SER A 159 -22.38 -19.20 8.22
C SER A 159 -21.29 -18.40 7.50
N ILE A 160 -20.03 -18.78 7.70
CA ILE A 160 -18.97 -18.38 6.79
C ILE A 160 -19.02 -19.40 5.65
N GLN A 161 -19.46 -18.98 4.49
CA GLN A 161 -19.28 -19.78 3.30
C GLN A 161 -17.77 -19.85 3.02
N THR A 162 -17.14 -20.90 3.53
CA THR A 162 -15.80 -21.30 3.08
C THR A 162 -16.06 -22.16 1.84
N GLU A 163 -16.15 -21.51 0.69
CA GLU A 163 -16.54 -22.16 -0.57
C GLU A 163 -15.46 -23.09 -1.14
N VAL A 164 -14.26 -23.12 -0.54
CA VAL A 164 -13.18 -23.99 -1.02
C VAL A 164 -12.85 -25.05 0.03
N PRO A 165 -13.10 -26.34 -0.25
CA PRO A 165 -12.64 -27.42 0.60
C PRO A 165 -11.11 -27.46 0.60
N LEU A 166 -10.50 -27.08 1.73
CA LEU A 166 -9.05 -27.11 1.90
C LEU A 166 -8.60 -28.57 2.09
N THR A 167 -7.88 -29.10 1.10
CA THR A 167 -7.17 -30.37 1.27
C THR A 167 -5.90 -30.15 2.11
N PRO A 168 -5.38 -31.17 2.83
CA PRO A 168 -4.13 -31.03 3.58
C PRO A 168 -2.95 -30.56 2.72
N ALA A 169 -2.90 -30.98 1.46
CA ALA A 169 -1.88 -30.53 0.51
C ALA A 169 -2.04 -29.04 0.14
N SER A 170 -3.27 -28.57 -0.10
CA SER A 170 -3.53 -27.16 -0.38
C SER A 170 -3.24 -26.28 0.84
N LEU A 171 -3.54 -26.75 2.05
CA LEU A 171 -3.24 -26.04 3.29
C LEU A 171 -1.73 -25.83 3.48
N LYS A 172 -0.92 -26.86 3.19
CA LYS A 172 0.55 -26.77 3.27
C LYS A 172 1.08 -25.68 2.32
N TRP A 173 0.62 -25.66 1.07
CA TRP A 173 1.03 -24.64 0.11
C TRP A 173 0.55 -23.24 0.48
N ILE A 174 -0.66 -23.09 1.01
CA ILE A 174 -1.17 -21.81 1.52
C ILE A 174 -0.27 -21.28 2.64
N VAL A 175 0.10 -22.11 3.59
CA VAL A 175 1.00 -21.71 4.69
C VAL A 175 2.38 -21.30 4.15
N VAL A 176 2.95 -22.05 3.22
CA VAL A 176 4.23 -21.70 2.57
C VAL A 176 4.15 -20.36 1.88
N LEU A 177 3.09 -20.11 1.11
CA LEU A 177 2.89 -18.84 0.42
C LEU A 177 2.67 -17.67 1.39
N ILE A 178 1.94 -17.88 2.49
CA ILE A 178 1.77 -16.86 3.54
C ILE A 178 3.12 -16.51 4.17
N VAL A 179 3.92 -17.51 4.55
CA VAL A 179 5.24 -17.28 5.14
C VAL A 179 6.17 -16.58 4.14
N PHE A 180 6.18 -17.01 2.89
CA PHE A 180 6.99 -16.39 1.84
C PHE A 180 6.57 -14.93 1.59
N ASN A 181 5.27 -14.65 1.52
CA ASN A 181 4.75 -13.29 1.39
C ASN A 181 5.13 -12.41 2.59
N ALA A 182 5.02 -12.94 3.81
CA ALA A 182 5.40 -12.21 5.03
C ALA A 182 6.90 -11.88 5.08
N LEU A 183 7.74 -12.79 4.59
CA LEU A 183 9.19 -12.57 4.49
C LEU A 183 9.52 -11.54 3.39
N CYS A 184 9.00 -11.72 2.19
CA CYS A 184 9.32 -10.86 1.05
C CYS A 184 8.73 -9.44 1.17
N GLY A 185 7.48 -9.29 1.61
CA GLY A 185 6.80 -8.01 1.72
C GLY A 185 7.16 -7.27 3.01
N PRO A 186 6.48 -7.56 4.13
CA PRO A 186 6.65 -6.80 5.37
C PRO A 186 8.06 -6.85 5.95
N THR A 187 8.77 -7.97 5.84
CA THR A 187 10.08 -8.10 6.48
C THR A 187 11.20 -7.55 5.59
N LEU A 188 11.42 -8.15 4.42
CA LEU A 188 12.51 -7.74 3.53
C LEU A 188 12.18 -6.46 2.76
N GLY A 189 10.97 -6.36 2.19
CA GLY A 189 10.58 -5.21 1.39
C GLY A 189 10.51 -3.92 2.21
N VAL A 190 9.76 -3.93 3.33
CA VAL A 190 9.66 -2.76 4.20
C VAL A 190 10.98 -2.50 4.93
N GLY A 191 11.70 -3.54 5.35
CA GLY A 191 13.02 -3.40 5.96
C GLY A 191 14.03 -2.76 5.01
N ALA A 192 14.13 -3.23 3.76
CA ALA A 192 15.00 -2.65 2.73
C ALA A 192 14.59 -1.20 2.38
N TYR A 193 13.29 -0.93 2.27
CA TYR A 193 12.78 0.41 2.07
C TYR A 193 13.20 1.37 3.20
N GLN A 194 13.00 0.97 4.43
CA GLN A 194 13.38 1.77 5.59
C GLN A 194 14.91 1.91 5.70
N TRP A 195 15.67 0.87 5.35
CA TRP A 195 17.12 0.95 5.28
C TRP A 195 17.57 1.95 4.21
N ALA A 196 17.02 1.88 3.01
CA ALA A 196 17.36 2.78 1.92
C ALA A 196 17.06 4.26 2.25
N LEU A 197 16.00 4.54 3.02
CA LEU A 197 15.68 5.89 3.49
C LEU A 197 16.68 6.45 4.52
N ASN A 198 17.48 5.59 5.13
CA ASN A 198 18.49 5.97 6.14
C ASN A 198 19.93 5.89 5.58
N VAL A 199 20.12 5.69 4.28
CA VAL A 199 21.44 5.75 3.64
C VAL A 199 21.79 7.21 3.43
N ASP A 200 22.94 7.63 4.01
CA ASP A 200 23.47 8.96 3.81
C ASP A 200 23.67 9.23 2.31
N ASP A 201 23.43 10.45 1.88
CA ASP A 201 23.52 10.92 0.49
C ASP A 201 22.50 10.32 -0.50
N LEU A 202 21.55 9.47 -0.08
CA LEU A 202 20.49 8.97 -0.95
C LEU A 202 19.19 9.75 -0.73
N PRO A 203 18.78 10.61 -1.68
CA PRO A 203 17.52 11.36 -1.55
C PRO A 203 16.31 10.44 -1.42
N ALA A 204 15.44 10.71 -0.45
CA ALA A 204 14.22 9.93 -0.22
C ALA A 204 13.34 9.83 -1.48
N GLY A 205 13.33 10.88 -2.31
CA GLY A 205 12.62 10.89 -3.59
C GLY A 205 13.08 9.79 -4.55
N ILE A 206 14.38 9.45 -4.57
CA ILE A 206 14.88 8.34 -5.41
C ILE A 206 14.32 7.01 -4.91
N VAL A 207 14.36 6.77 -3.60
CA VAL A 207 13.84 5.53 -2.99
C VAL A 207 12.34 5.36 -3.29
N LEU A 208 11.56 6.41 -3.07
CA LEU A 208 10.12 6.42 -3.36
C LEU A 208 9.81 6.24 -4.85
N SER A 209 10.65 6.83 -5.73
CA SER A 209 10.51 6.67 -7.18
C SER A 209 10.72 5.22 -7.63
N VAL A 210 11.69 4.52 -7.01
CA VAL A 210 11.91 3.10 -7.28
C VAL A 210 10.74 2.24 -6.81
N VAL A 211 10.20 2.51 -5.62
CA VAL A 211 9.01 1.79 -5.11
C VAL A 211 7.79 2.04 -6.00
N ALA A 212 7.63 3.24 -6.53
CA ALA A 212 6.54 3.61 -7.44
C ALA A 212 6.55 2.83 -8.77
N LEU A 213 7.65 2.15 -9.14
CA LEU A 213 7.69 1.27 -10.32
C LEU A 213 6.97 -0.06 -10.10
N SER A 214 6.66 -0.44 -8.86
CA SER A 214 6.03 -1.73 -8.53
C SER A 214 4.77 -2.05 -9.34
N PRO A 215 3.82 -1.11 -9.59
CA PRO A 215 2.66 -1.37 -10.41
C PRO A 215 2.99 -1.75 -11.86
N LEU A 216 4.09 -1.26 -12.42
CA LEU A 216 4.53 -1.61 -13.77
C LEU A 216 5.17 -2.99 -13.79
N VAL A 217 5.96 -3.32 -12.76
CA VAL A 217 6.61 -4.62 -12.63
C VAL A 217 5.58 -5.75 -12.51
N ILE A 218 4.43 -5.52 -11.86
CA ILE A 218 3.40 -6.56 -11.68
C ILE A 218 2.65 -6.89 -12.97
N ILE A 219 2.64 -6.02 -13.99
CA ILE A 219 1.88 -6.23 -15.24
C ILE A 219 2.15 -7.59 -15.89
N PRO A 220 3.42 -7.99 -16.19
CA PRO A 220 3.68 -9.27 -16.82
C PRO A 220 3.28 -10.46 -15.94
N PHE A 221 3.34 -10.33 -14.63
CA PHE A 221 2.92 -11.38 -13.70
C PHE A 221 1.40 -11.52 -13.68
N ALA A 222 0.65 -10.42 -13.62
CA ALA A 222 -0.81 -10.43 -13.71
C ALA A 222 -1.29 -11.03 -15.03
N MET A 223 -0.64 -10.70 -16.15
CA MET A 223 -0.95 -11.31 -17.44
C MET A 223 -0.72 -12.83 -17.45
N LYS A 224 0.37 -13.28 -16.83
CA LYS A 224 0.77 -14.71 -16.85
C LYS A 224 -0.04 -15.55 -15.86
N PHE A 225 -0.25 -15.06 -14.63
CA PHE A 225 -0.81 -15.85 -13.54
C PHE A 225 -2.32 -15.60 -13.33
N GLU A 226 -2.79 -14.39 -13.58
CA GLU A 226 -4.20 -14.04 -13.43
C GLU A 226 -4.95 -14.07 -14.78
N GLY A 227 -4.23 -14.26 -15.89
CA GLY A 227 -4.80 -14.23 -17.25
C GLY A 227 -5.35 -12.84 -17.62
N GLU A 228 -4.90 -11.80 -16.94
CA GLU A 228 -5.33 -10.43 -17.18
C GLU A 228 -4.91 -9.96 -18.57
N ARG A 229 -5.81 -9.25 -19.27
CA ARG A 229 -5.52 -8.64 -20.59
C ARG A 229 -5.67 -7.13 -20.48
N PRO A 230 -4.62 -6.42 -20.04
CA PRO A 230 -4.67 -4.97 -19.92
C PRO A 230 -4.83 -4.34 -21.31
N THR A 231 -5.71 -3.33 -21.40
CA THR A 231 -5.80 -2.53 -22.62
C THR A 231 -4.61 -1.57 -22.71
N ILE A 232 -4.26 -1.15 -23.92
CA ILE A 232 -3.22 -0.13 -24.15
C ILE A 232 -3.51 1.13 -23.33
N ARG A 233 -4.77 1.56 -23.27
CA ARG A 233 -5.21 2.69 -22.46
C ARG A 233 -4.89 2.51 -20.98
N SER A 234 -5.11 1.31 -20.45
CA SER A 234 -4.82 1.01 -19.05
C SER A 234 -3.32 0.97 -18.75
N ILE A 235 -2.51 0.48 -19.69
CA ILE A 235 -1.04 0.52 -19.58
C ILE A 235 -0.54 1.97 -19.59
N ILE A 236 -1.00 2.78 -20.54
CA ILE A 236 -0.65 4.21 -20.62
C ILE A 236 -1.03 4.93 -19.34
N GLY A 237 -2.24 4.69 -18.81
CA GLY A 237 -2.68 5.26 -17.53
C GLY A 237 -1.77 4.88 -16.37
N SER A 238 -1.36 3.62 -16.28
CA SER A 238 -0.42 3.14 -15.25
C SER A 238 0.95 3.83 -15.37
N VAL A 239 1.47 3.99 -16.58
CA VAL A 239 2.75 4.69 -16.85
C VAL A 239 2.66 6.16 -16.45
N ILE A 240 1.57 6.85 -16.82
CA ILE A 240 1.35 8.26 -16.44
C ILE A 240 1.28 8.41 -14.91
N ALA A 241 0.54 7.51 -14.24
CA ALA A 241 0.43 7.54 -12.78
C ALA A 241 1.79 7.37 -12.09
N VAL A 242 2.59 6.39 -12.53
CA VAL A 242 3.93 6.14 -12.00
C VAL A 242 4.87 7.32 -12.28
N ALA A 243 4.86 7.86 -13.50
CA ALA A 243 5.66 9.05 -13.83
C ALA A 243 5.27 10.25 -12.94
N GLY A 244 3.97 10.45 -12.69
CA GLY A 244 3.48 11.47 -11.76
C GLY A 244 4.02 11.28 -10.34
N VAL A 245 4.08 10.05 -9.83
CA VAL A 245 4.66 9.77 -8.50
C VAL A 245 6.15 10.12 -8.47
N ILE A 246 6.90 9.71 -9.49
CA ILE A 246 8.33 10.01 -9.60
C ILE A 246 8.59 11.53 -9.58
N VAL A 247 7.83 12.29 -10.36
CA VAL A 247 7.93 13.76 -10.39
C VAL A 247 7.56 14.34 -9.03
N MET A 248 6.47 13.89 -8.42
CA MET A 248 5.99 14.39 -7.14
C MET A 248 6.99 14.16 -6.02
N THR A 249 7.58 12.96 -5.94
CA THR A 249 8.52 12.61 -4.88
C THR A 249 9.87 13.31 -5.03
N ASN A 250 10.35 13.55 -6.25
CA ASN A 250 11.58 14.29 -6.48
C ASN A 250 11.48 15.78 -6.14
N GLN A 251 10.28 16.36 -6.14
CA GLN A 251 10.07 17.74 -5.72
C GLN A 251 9.96 17.92 -4.19
N VAL A 252 9.74 16.85 -3.45
CA VAL A 252 9.77 16.88 -1.98
C VAL A 252 11.20 16.83 -1.44
N SER A 253 12.15 16.33 -2.22
CA SER A 253 13.56 16.18 -1.84
C SER A 253 14.44 17.40 -2.17
N GLN A 254 13.89 18.48 -2.71
CA GLN A 254 14.52 19.78 -2.93
C GLN A 254 14.04 20.81 -1.91
#